data_31c3d15ee223f3407971f61441484a19
#
_entry.id   31c3d15ee223f3407971f61441484a19
#
_cell.length_a   1.000
_cell.length_b   1.000
_cell.length_c   1.000
_cell.angle_alpha   90.00
_cell.angle_beta   90.00
_cell.angle_gamma   90.00
#
_symmetry.space_group_name_H-M   'P 1'
#
loop_
_entity.id
_entity.type
_entity.pdbx_description
1 polymer ?
#
loop_
_entity_poly.entity_id
_entity_poly.type
_entity_poly.pdbx_seq_one_letter_code
_entity_poly.pdbx_strand_id
1 'polypeptide(L)'
;MTSAACQPLVTVLTPVYNGEAYLGECMESVLGQTYQNWEYVVVNNRSTDRTRDIAADYAARDSRIRIVDNAEFVDVITNHNLAFAEIGPESAYCKLIQADDWMFPECIERLVKVAETSEAIGAVGSFCLANRSVECVGLEYPSERVNGRELARLTLLDKVYPFWSPSVLLIRSSVIRDANPFYREAGLHADVDAMYIMLRDLDFGFVHQVLTYVRHHASSMTAKDARHANTQRLSRIKLLVTHGGEFLDAETYRRRLEALLTAYYETLGSLYPVRCGKEFWDYQRSQMLELGMRFSYLRFWGSLLNDFVENPRRTIRRFVRSWRSSKDRITA
;
A
#
# COMPACT_ATOMS: atom_id res chain seq x y z
N MET A 1 -17.14 -38.29 13.47
CA MET A 1 -17.89 -37.09 13.07
C MET A 1 -17.13 -35.92 13.63
N THR A 2 -16.23 -35.35 12.86
CA THR A 2 -15.53 -34.12 13.21
C THR A 2 -16.55 -32.99 13.20
N SER A 3 -16.78 -32.35 14.35
CA SER A 3 -17.54 -31.11 14.46
C SER A 3 -17.08 -30.19 13.31
N ALA A 4 -18.00 -29.79 12.44
CA ALA A 4 -17.70 -28.71 11.50
C ALA A 4 -17.37 -27.50 12.35
N ALA A 5 -16.05 -27.19 12.48
CA ALA A 5 -15.61 -25.99 13.15
C ALA A 5 -16.34 -24.83 12.47
N CYS A 6 -17.05 -24.02 13.25
CA CYS A 6 -17.74 -22.85 12.72
C CYS A 6 -16.68 -21.98 12.02
N GLN A 7 -16.83 -21.79 10.73
CA GLN A 7 -15.91 -20.94 9.96
C GLN A 7 -15.92 -19.53 10.57
N PRO A 8 -14.78 -18.91 10.88
CA PRO A 8 -14.75 -17.56 11.44
C PRO A 8 -15.34 -16.54 10.45
N LEU A 9 -16.07 -15.55 10.95
CA LEU A 9 -16.65 -14.49 10.12
C LEU A 9 -15.53 -13.59 9.57
N VAL A 10 -15.58 -13.30 8.28
CA VAL A 10 -14.69 -12.37 7.59
C VAL A 10 -15.48 -11.15 7.15
N THR A 11 -15.10 -9.95 7.63
CA THR A 11 -15.61 -8.69 7.06
C THR A 11 -14.76 -8.31 5.85
N VAL A 12 -15.37 -8.29 4.68
CA VAL A 12 -14.76 -7.73 3.46
C VAL A 12 -15.08 -6.24 3.40
N LEU A 13 -14.08 -5.40 3.12
CA LEU A 13 -14.21 -3.94 3.07
C LEU A 13 -13.74 -3.40 1.73
N THR A 14 -14.55 -2.53 1.11
CA THR A 14 -14.15 -1.75 -0.07
C THR A 14 -14.45 -0.27 0.16
N PRO A 15 -13.46 0.53 0.64
CA PRO A 15 -13.56 1.98 0.60
C PRO A 15 -13.43 2.46 -0.84
N VAL A 16 -14.38 3.28 -1.34
CA VAL A 16 -14.43 3.66 -2.75
C VAL A 16 -14.82 5.12 -2.96
N TYR A 17 -14.17 5.73 -3.96
CA TYR A 17 -14.56 7.02 -4.53
C TYR A 17 -14.42 6.96 -6.06
N ASN A 18 -15.53 7.18 -6.77
CA ASN A 18 -15.60 7.15 -8.24
C ASN A 18 -14.99 5.89 -8.85
N GLY A 19 -15.51 4.73 -8.43
CA GLY A 19 -15.05 3.41 -8.84
C GLY A 19 -15.92 2.72 -9.91
N GLU A 20 -16.81 3.43 -10.62
CA GLU A 20 -17.78 2.83 -11.56
C GLU A 20 -17.15 1.90 -12.59
N ALA A 21 -15.89 2.19 -12.99
CA ALA A 21 -15.20 1.43 -14.03
C ALA A 21 -14.83 0.00 -13.60
N TYR A 22 -14.66 -0.25 -12.30
CA TYR A 22 -14.06 -1.52 -11.81
C TYR A 22 -14.82 -2.15 -10.64
N LEU A 23 -15.64 -1.38 -9.91
CA LEU A 23 -16.33 -1.87 -8.70
C LEU A 23 -17.16 -3.12 -8.97
N GLY A 24 -17.82 -3.22 -10.12
CA GLY A 24 -18.60 -4.41 -10.48
C GLY A 24 -17.75 -5.68 -10.50
N GLU A 25 -16.57 -5.64 -11.14
CA GLU A 25 -15.63 -6.77 -11.17
C GLU A 25 -15.10 -7.12 -9.77
N CYS A 26 -14.80 -6.10 -8.97
CA CYS A 26 -14.41 -6.28 -7.57
C CYS A 26 -15.50 -7.02 -6.79
N MET A 27 -16.75 -6.57 -6.84
CA MET A 27 -17.88 -7.15 -6.12
C MET A 27 -18.20 -8.58 -6.58
N GLU A 28 -18.17 -8.86 -7.88
CA GLU A 28 -18.32 -10.23 -8.42
C GLU A 28 -17.23 -11.16 -7.86
N SER A 29 -16.01 -10.68 -7.67
CA SER A 29 -14.93 -11.49 -7.10
C SER A 29 -15.14 -11.84 -5.63
N VAL A 30 -15.85 -10.99 -4.86
CA VAL A 30 -16.25 -11.27 -3.48
C VAL A 30 -17.37 -12.31 -3.45
N LEU A 31 -18.38 -12.14 -4.30
CA LEU A 31 -19.50 -13.11 -4.42
C LEU A 31 -19.02 -14.48 -4.87
N GLY A 32 -18.00 -14.54 -5.72
CA GLY A 32 -17.40 -15.77 -6.24
C GLY A 32 -16.46 -16.49 -5.27
N GLN A 33 -16.30 -16.05 -4.02
CA GLN A 33 -15.42 -16.71 -3.07
C GLN A 33 -15.96 -18.09 -2.64
N THR A 34 -15.06 -19.10 -2.56
CA THR A 34 -15.38 -20.44 -2.05
C THR A 34 -15.69 -20.40 -0.55
N TYR A 35 -15.07 -19.51 0.19
CA TYR A 35 -15.39 -19.26 1.59
C TYR A 35 -16.72 -18.51 1.70
N GLN A 36 -17.69 -19.02 2.50
CA GLN A 36 -19.06 -18.48 2.49
C GLN A 36 -19.42 -17.64 3.72
N ASN A 37 -18.66 -17.74 4.84
CA ASN A 37 -18.97 -17.00 6.07
C ASN A 37 -18.31 -15.60 6.06
N TRP A 38 -18.82 -14.74 5.19
CA TRP A 38 -18.39 -13.34 5.08
C TRP A 38 -19.58 -12.37 5.06
N GLU A 39 -19.31 -11.17 5.50
CA GLU A 39 -20.11 -9.97 5.23
C GLU A 39 -19.30 -9.00 4.38
N TYR A 40 -19.96 -8.15 3.62
CA TYR A 40 -19.28 -7.22 2.72
C TYR A 40 -19.79 -5.79 2.89
N VAL A 41 -18.88 -4.86 3.17
CA VAL A 41 -19.21 -3.45 3.36
C VAL A 41 -18.51 -2.62 2.29
N VAL A 42 -19.31 -1.94 1.48
CA VAL A 42 -18.84 -0.92 0.53
C VAL A 42 -18.99 0.45 1.17
N VAL A 43 -17.87 1.14 1.41
CA VAL A 43 -17.89 2.47 2.02
C VAL A 43 -17.71 3.53 0.94
N ASN A 44 -18.82 4.14 0.56
CA ASN A 44 -18.90 5.13 -0.51
C ASN A 44 -18.51 6.52 -0.01
N ASN A 45 -17.38 7.05 -0.49
CA ASN A 45 -16.85 8.35 -0.14
C ASN A 45 -17.48 9.49 -0.97
N ARG A 46 -18.83 9.57 -1.00
CA ARG A 46 -19.55 10.61 -1.76
C ARG A 46 -19.23 10.58 -3.27
N SER A 47 -19.17 9.39 -3.86
CA SER A 47 -18.96 9.25 -5.31
C SER A 47 -19.99 10.04 -6.14
N THR A 48 -19.53 10.60 -7.23
CA THR A 48 -20.31 11.44 -8.16
C THR A 48 -20.64 10.75 -9.48
N ASP A 49 -20.13 9.52 -9.65
CA ASP A 49 -20.40 8.62 -10.77
C ASP A 49 -21.42 7.53 -10.37
N ARG A 50 -21.53 6.45 -11.13
CA ARG A 50 -22.45 5.36 -10.89
C ARG A 50 -22.03 4.37 -9.79
N THR A 51 -20.94 4.67 -9.04
CA THR A 51 -20.42 3.78 -7.99
C THR A 51 -21.50 3.33 -7.01
N ARG A 52 -22.29 4.29 -6.49
CA ARG A 52 -23.33 3.99 -5.49
C ARG A 52 -24.45 3.12 -6.06
N ASP A 53 -24.86 3.40 -7.32
CA ASP A 53 -25.93 2.62 -7.98
C ASP A 53 -25.47 1.17 -8.21
N ILE A 54 -24.23 0.98 -8.68
CA ILE A 54 -23.63 -0.36 -8.84
C ILE A 54 -23.64 -1.11 -7.50
N ALA A 55 -23.15 -0.50 -6.43
CA ALA A 55 -23.15 -1.15 -5.11
C ALA A 55 -24.56 -1.50 -4.63
N ALA A 56 -25.56 -0.63 -4.87
CA ALA A 56 -26.95 -0.85 -4.51
C ALA A 56 -27.57 -2.04 -5.25
N ASP A 57 -27.25 -2.21 -6.53
CA ASP A 57 -27.72 -3.35 -7.33
C ASP A 57 -27.20 -4.68 -6.76
N TYR A 58 -25.98 -4.72 -6.23
CA TYR A 58 -25.44 -5.93 -5.57
C TYR A 58 -26.03 -6.15 -4.19
N ALA A 59 -26.19 -5.12 -3.39
CA ALA A 59 -26.81 -5.22 -2.06
C ALA A 59 -28.27 -5.67 -2.12
N ALA A 60 -28.98 -5.36 -3.21
CA ALA A 60 -30.34 -5.88 -3.45
C ALA A 60 -30.39 -7.37 -3.78
N ARG A 61 -29.29 -7.96 -4.24
CA ARG A 61 -29.19 -9.41 -4.61
C ARG A 61 -28.66 -10.28 -3.47
N ASP A 62 -27.83 -9.75 -2.57
CA ASP A 62 -27.23 -10.52 -1.49
C ASP A 62 -27.28 -9.72 -0.18
N SER A 63 -28.00 -10.24 0.80
CA SER A 63 -28.21 -9.59 2.11
C SER A 63 -26.93 -9.48 2.96
N ARG A 64 -25.84 -10.16 2.61
CA ARG A 64 -24.54 -10.05 3.25
C ARG A 64 -23.81 -8.76 2.85
N ILE A 65 -24.30 -8.04 1.82
CA ILE A 65 -23.72 -6.80 1.31
C ILE A 65 -24.45 -5.60 1.89
N ARG A 66 -23.72 -4.66 2.46
CA ARG A 66 -24.27 -3.38 2.93
C ARG A 66 -23.42 -2.21 2.40
N ILE A 67 -24.04 -1.06 2.27
CA ILE A 67 -23.42 0.16 1.79
C ILE A 67 -23.44 1.18 2.92
N VAL A 68 -22.32 1.83 3.15
CA VAL A 68 -22.19 2.96 4.06
C VAL A 68 -21.79 4.18 3.23
N ASP A 69 -22.64 5.20 3.23
CA ASP A 69 -22.33 6.48 2.59
C ASP A 69 -21.68 7.41 3.60
N ASN A 70 -20.49 7.94 3.32
CA ASN A 70 -19.89 8.98 4.17
C ASN A 70 -20.77 10.24 4.21
N ALA A 71 -20.84 10.90 5.36
CA ALA A 71 -21.57 12.15 5.53
C ALA A 71 -21.01 13.26 4.62
N GLU A 72 -19.68 13.28 4.46
CA GLU A 72 -18.95 14.23 3.63
C GLU A 72 -17.81 13.52 2.88
N PHE A 73 -17.27 14.18 1.85
CA PHE A 73 -16.08 13.70 1.17
C PHE A 73 -14.85 13.87 2.07
N VAL A 74 -14.10 12.80 2.26
CA VAL A 74 -12.87 12.77 3.07
C VAL A 74 -11.68 12.31 2.25
N ASP A 75 -10.46 12.50 2.77
CA ASP A 75 -9.26 11.95 2.15
C ASP A 75 -9.26 10.40 2.19
N VAL A 76 -8.39 9.80 1.42
CA VAL A 76 -8.35 8.34 1.24
C VAL A 76 -8.05 7.59 2.53
N ILE A 77 -7.13 8.08 3.36
CA ILE A 77 -6.76 7.42 4.63
C ILE A 77 -7.90 7.49 5.61
N THR A 78 -8.55 8.64 5.72
CA THR A 78 -9.77 8.82 6.51
C THR A 78 -10.87 7.87 6.03
N ASN A 79 -11.08 7.73 4.71
CA ASN A 79 -12.06 6.80 4.16
C ASN A 79 -11.76 5.33 4.51
N HIS A 80 -10.48 4.95 4.51
CA HIS A 80 -10.08 3.59 4.97
C HIS A 80 -10.36 3.40 6.46
N ASN A 81 -10.03 4.38 7.29
CA ASN A 81 -10.30 4.30 8.74
C ASN A 81 -11.81 4.25 9.05
N LEU A 82 -12.64 4.98 8.29
CA LEU A 82 -14.09 4.86 8.38
C LEU A 82 -14.56 3.46 7.98
N ALA A 83 -13.97 2.86 6.94
CA ALA A 83 -14.27 1.49 6.55
C ALA A 83 -13.86 0.47 7.65
N PHE A 84 -12.70 0.63 8.27
CA PHE A 84 -12.28 -0.23 9.37
C PHE A 84 -13.19 -0.12 10.61
N ALA A 85 -13.80 1.03 10.86
CA ALA A 85 -14.78 1.20 11.93
C ALA A 85 -16.07 0.39 11.70
N GLU A 86 -16.33 -0.06 10.48
CA GLU A 86 -17.47 -0.89 10.12
C GLU A 86 -17.28 -2.39 10.43
N ILE A 87 -16.11 -2.81 10.90
CA ILE A 87 -15.83 -4.20 11.31
C ILE A 87 -16.64 -4.55 12.57
N GLY A 88 -17.60 -5.44 12.43
CA GLY A 88 -18.44 -5.90 13.52
C GLY A 88 -17.65 -6.62 14.63
N PRO A 89 -18.18 -6.68 15.87
CA PRO A 89 -17.51 -7.33 16.99
C PRO A 89 -17.31 -8.84 16.78
N GLU A 90 -18.21 -9.48 16.05
CA GLU A 90 -18.18 -10.93 15.75
C GLU A 90 -17.19 -11.29 14.62
N SER A 91 -16.68 -10.31 13.90
CA SER A 91 -15.74 -10.54 12.81
C SER A 91 -14.36 -10.93 13.35
N ALA A 92 -13.88 -12.09 12.94
CA ALA A 92 -12.55 -12.59 13.29
C ALA A 92 -11.46 -11.99 12.41
N TYR A 93 -11.77 -11.74 11.14
CA TYR A 93 -10.84 -11.26 10.14
C TYR A 93 -11.43 -10.14 9.28
N CYS A 94 -10.55 -9.23 8.86
CA CYS A 94 -10.85 -8.20 7.87
C CYS A 94 -10.09 -8.50 6.57
N LYS A 95 -10.80 -8.50 5.46
CA LYS A 95 -10.25 -8.55 4.11
C LYS A 95 -10.54 -7.23 3.41
N LEU A 96 -9.56 -6.33 3.36
CA LEU A 96 -9.71 -5.14 2.53
C LEU A 96 -9.43 -5.50 1.07
N ILE A 97 -10.29 -5.04 0.17
CA ILE A 97 -10.10 -5.12 -1.28
C ILE A 97 -10.37 -3.75 -1.89
N GLN A 98 -9.41 -3.21 -2.64
CA GLN A 98 -9.57 -1.93 -3.33
C GLN A 98 -10.58 -2.08 -4.47
N ALA A 99 -11.35 -1.03 -4.75
CA ALA A 99 -12.44 -1.07 -5.73
C ALA A 99 -12.01 -1.37 -7.17
N ASP A 100 -10.71 -1.22 -7.48
CA ASP A 100 -10.08 -1.50 -8.78
C ASP A 100 -9.37 -2.86 -8.85
N ASP A 101 -9.31 -3.59 -7.73
CA ASP A 101 -8.71 -4.91 -7.61
C ASP A 101 -9.77 -6.02 -7.57
N TRP A 102 -9.34 -7.28 -7.69
CA TRP A 102 -10.22 -8.43 -7.52
C TRP A 102 -9.49 -9.66 -6.95
N MET A 103 -10.24 -10.60 -6.39
CA MET A 103 -9.73 -11.80 -5.74
C MET A 103 -10.01 -13.05 -6.58
N PHE A 104 -9.06 -14.00 -6.58
CA PHE A 104 -9.32 -15.35 -7.09
C PHE A 104 -10.28 -16.10 -6.13
N PRO A 105 -11.05 -17.09 -6.63
CA PRO A 105 -12.13 -17.70 -5.85
C PRO A 105 -11.73 -18.30 -4.50
N GLU A 106 -10.52 -18.80 -4.37
CA GLU A 106 -10.01 -19.44 -3.14
C GLU A 106 -9.33 -18.48 -2.17
N CYS A 107 -9.33 -17.17 -2.46
CA CYS A 107 -8.52 -16.18 -1.74
C CYS A 107 -8.80 -16.20 -0.23
N ILE A 108 -10.05 -15.95 0.17
CA ILE A 108 -10.42 -15.88 1.60
C ILE A 108 -10.16 -17.23 2.28
N GLU A 109 -10.55 -18.32 1.66
CA GLU A 109 -10.38 -19.68 2.22
C GLU A 109 -8.92 -20.00 2.54
N ARG A 110 -8.02 -19.72 1.58
CA ARG A 110 -6.57 -19.99 1.75
C ARG A 110 -5.94 -19.12 2.81
N LEU A 111 -6.29 -17.84 2.84
CA LEU A 111 -5.76 -16.89 3.82
C LEU A 111 -6.25 -17.23 5.24
N VAL A 112 -7.53 -17.51 5.42
CA VAL A 112 -8.12 -17.92 6.71
C VAL A 112 -7.47 -19.21 7.19
N LYS A 113 -7.28 -20.21 6.31
CA LYS A 113 -6.65 -21.48 6.68
C LYS A 113 -5.26 -21.26 7.33
N VAL A 114 -4.45 -20.37 6.79
CA VAL A 114 -3.13 -20.05 7.37
C VAL A 114 -3.29 -19.22 8.65
N ALA A 115 -4.22 -18.26 8.70
CA ALA A 115 -4.46 -17.45 9.89
C ALA A 115 -4.87 -18.28 11.11
N GLU A 116 -5.64 -19.36 10.88
CA GLU A 116 -6.12 -20.28 11.94
C GLU A 116 -5.04 -21.27 12.43
N THR A 117 -3.87 -21.32 11.81
CA THR A 117 -2.79 -22.19 12.28
C THR A 117 -2.16 -21.70 13.59
N SER A 118 -2.28 -20.40 13.90
CA SER A 118 -1.73 -19.83 15.14
C SER A 118 -2.37 -18.49 15.49
N GLU A 119 -2.72 -18.29 16.75
CA GLU A 119 -3.21 -17.00 17.26
C GLU A 119 -2.13 -15.89 17.20
N ALA A 120 -0.85 -16.28 17.15
CA ALA A 120 0.25 -15.32 17.00
C ALA A 120 0.30 -14.68 15.59
N ILE A 121 -0.43 -15.18 14.59
CA ILE A 121 -0.49 -14.59 13.25
C ILE A 121 -1.48 -13.42 13.27
N GLY A 122 -0.97 -12.19 13.09
CA GLY A 122 -1.78 -10.97 13.03
C GLY A 122 -2.31 -10.66 11.64
N ALA A 123 -1.56 -11.02 10.60
CA ALA A 123 -1.98 -10.86 9.20
C ALA A 123 -1.42 -11.98 8.33
N VAL A 124 -2.12 -12.25 7.23
CA VAL A 124 -1.71 -13.23 6.21
C VAL A 124 -1.72 -12.56 4.85
N GLY A 125 -0.65 -12.72 4.09
CA GLY A 125 -0.54 -12.26 2.72
C GLY A 125 -0.40 -13.41 1.72
N SER A 126 -0.38 -13.04 0.44
CA SER A 126 -0.17 -13.97 -0.66
C SER A 126 0.58 -13.30 -1.81
N PHE A 127 0.99 -14.06 -2.82
CA PHE A 127 1.35 -13.46 -4.09
C PHE A 127 0.16 -12.75 -4.70
N CYS A 128 0.43 -11.67 -5.45
CA CYS A 128 -0.56 -11.05 -6.32
C CYS A 128 -0.04 -10.98 -7.76
N LEU A 129 -0.98 -10.89 -8.69
CA LEU A 129 -0.69 -10.58 -10.09
C LEU A 129 -0.91 -9.08 -10.29
N ALA A 130 0.17 -8.34 -10.52
CA ALA A 130 0.11 -6.92 -10.83
C ALA A 130 0.26 -6.72 -12.35
N ASN A 131 -0.84 -6.60 -13.07
CA ASN A 131 -0.92 -6.61 -14.52
C ASN A 131 -0.21 -7.81 -15.19
N ARG A 132 1.11 -7.80 -15.28
CA ARG A 132 1.91 -8.84 -15.98
C ARG A 132 3.02 -9.45 -15.13
N SER A 133 3.15 -9.03 -13.88
CA SER A 133 4.18 -9.52 -12.96
C SER A 133 3.55 -10.11 -11.70
N VAL A 134 4.20 -11.11 -11.15
CA VAL A 134 3.86 -11.63 -9.82
C VAL A 134 4.65 -10.83 -8.81
N GLU A 135 3.94 -10.26 -7.83
CA GLU A 135 4.50 -9.44 -6.76
C GLU A 135 4.35 -10.13 -5.40
N CYS A 136 4.83 -9.49 -4.34
CA CYS A 136 4.94 -10.04 -2.98
C CYS A 136 5.92 -11.21 -2.87
N VAL A 137 6.90 -11.29 -3.75
CA VAL A 137 7.90 -12.35 -3.78
C VAL A 137 8.99 -12.17 -2.70
N GLY A 138 9.79 -13.20 -2.50
CA GLY A 138 10.98 -13.15 -1.66
C GLY A 138 10.86 -13.88 -0.32
N LEU A 139 9.66 -14.34 0.08
CA LEU A 139 9.52 -15.25 1.21
C LEU A 139 9.86 -16.68 0.79
N GLU A 140 10.60 -17.37 1.66
CA GLU A 140 11.11 -18.71 1.39
C GLU A 140 9.97 -19.76 1.41
N TYR A 141 9.89 -20.55 0.35
CA TYR A 141 8.96 -21.67 0.27
C TYR A 141 9.56 -22.88 1.05
N PRO A 142 8.76 -23.64 1.79
CA PRO A 142 7.31 -23.62 1.95
C PRO A 142 6.80 -22.92 3.23
N SER A 143 7.56 -21.97 3.78
CA SER A 143 7.21 -21.35 5.06
C SER A 143 5.87 -20.61 4.98
N GLU A 144 4.87 -21.08 5.75
CA GLU A 144 3.56 -20.43 5.88
C GLU A 144 3.52 -19.41 7.02
N ARG A 145 4.57 -19.33 7.87
CA ARG A 145 4.66 -18.39 8.99
C ARG A 145 6.06 -17.80 9.09
N VAL A 146 6.15 -16.51 9.27
CA VAL A 146 7.39 -15.77 9.47
C VAL A 146 7.27 -14.95 10.76
N ASN A 147 8.34 -14.99 11.59
CA ASN A 147 8.39 -14.15 12.78
C ASN A 147 8.27 -12.67 12.40
N GLY A 148 7.39 -11.93 13.09
CA GLY A 148 7.08 -10.55 12.74
C GLY A 148 8.28 -9.63 12.76
N ARG A 149 9.11 -9.68 13.81
CA ARG A 149 10.30 -8.84 13.96
C ARG A 149 11.34 -9.13 12.86
N GLU A 150 11.52 -10.41 12.51
CA GLU A 150 12.43 -10.79 11.42
C GLU A 150 11.89 -10.32 10.06
N LEU A 151 10.57 -10.44 9.82
CA LEU A 151 9.97 -9.91 8.59
C LEU A 151 10.15 -8.39 8.49
N ALA A 152 9.88 -7.66 9.58
CA ALA A 152 10.09 -6.21 9.61
C ALA A 152 11.56 -5.84 9.30
N ARG A 153 12.51 -6.59 9.86
CA ARG A 153 13.94 -6.43 9.57
C ARG A 153 14.26 -6.66 8.10
N LEU A 154 13.74 -7.73 7.51
CA LEU A 154 13.98 -8.08 6.11
C LEU A 154 13.38 -7.04 5.15
N THR A 155 12.20 -6.53 5.45
CA THR A 155 11.53 -5.49 4.62
C THR A 155 12.26 -4.15 4.71
N LEU A 156 12.72 -3.72 5.89
CA LEU A 156 13.55 -2.52 6.04
C LEU A 156 14.86 -2.61 5.25
N LEU A 157 15.38 -3.83 5.06
CA LEU A 157 16.59 -4.09 4.28
C LEU A 157 16.33 -4.31 2.78
N ASP A 158 15.07 -4.13 2.30
CA ASP A 158 14.62 -4.40 0.92
C ASP A 158 14.91 -5.85 0.45
N LYS A 159 14.92 -6.82 1.35
CA LYS A 159 15.13 -8.24 0.98
C LYS A 159 13.84 -8.93 0.57
N VAL A 160 12.72 -8.54 1.18
CA VAL A 160 11.37 -9.02 0.88
C VAL A 160 10.39 -7.85 0.93
N TYR A 161 9.26 -7.95 0.22
CA TYR A 161 8.21 -6.93 0.28
C TYR A 161 6.82 -7.56 0.12
N PRO A 162 6.27 -8.19 1.18
CA PRO A 162 4.99 -8.90 1.12
C PRO A 162 3.76 -7.99 1.24
N PHE A 163 3.93 -6.68 1.44
CA PHE A 163 2.86 -5.70 1.67
C PHE A 163 2.59 -4.83 0.44
N TRP A 164 2.60 -5.42 -0.75
CA TRP A 164 2.49 -4.71 -2.03
C TRP A 164 1.24 -3.82 -2.15
N SER A 165 0.12 -4.31 -1.66
CA SER A 165 -1.17 -3.62 -1.64
C SER A 165 -1.99 -4.11 -0.44
N PRO A 166 -2.82 -3.27 0.17
CA PRO A 166 -3.78 -3.72 1.18
C PRO A 166 -4.68 -4.87 0.70
N SER A 167 -4.96 -4.92 -0.61
CA SER A 167 -5.77 -5.97 -1.23
C SER A 167 -5.18 -7.38 -1.13
N VAL A 168 -3.88 -7.54 -0.84
CA VAL A 168 -3.27 -8.88 -0.70
C VAL A 168 -3.38 -9.45 0.71
N LEU A 169 -3.81 -8.64 1.69
CA LEU A 169 -3.79 -8.99 3.10
C LEU A 169 -5.15 -9.45 3.62
N LEU A 170 -5.13 -10.42 4.53
CA LEU A 170 -6.17 -10.72 5.49
C LEU A 170 -5.61 -10.36 6.87
N ILE A 171 -6.29 -9.53 7.62
CA ILE A 171 -5.81 -9.03 8.92
C ILE A 171 -6.76 -9.50 10.02
N ARG A 172 -6.24 -9.96 11.15
CA ARG A 172 -7.05 -10.27 12.32
C ARG A 172 -7.79 -9.02 12.81
N SER A 173 -9.11 -9.11 12.93
CA SER A 173 -9.95 -7.94 13.23
C SER A 173 -9.61 -7.25 14.56
N SER A 174 -9.12 -7.99 15.56
CA SER A 174 -8.65 -7.43 16.82
C SER A 174 -7.47 -6.47 16.60
N VAL A 175 -6.53 -6.79 15.70
CA VAL A 175 -5.38 -5.91 15.38
C VAL A 175 -5.85 -4.54 14.88
N ILE A 176 -6.92 -4.53 14.09
CA ILE A 176 -7.49 -3.28 13.56
C ILE A 176 -8.26 -2.54 14.65
N ARG A 177 -9.12 -3.25 15.41
CA ARG A 177 -9.94 -2.64 16.46
C ARG A 177 -9.12 -2.05 17.61
N ASP A 178 -8.02 -2.71 17.99
CA ASP A 178 -7.15 -2.27 19.08
C ASP A 178 -6.30 -1.06 18.69
N ALA A 179 -6.11 -0.80 17.39
CA ALA A 179 -5.34 0.31 16.85
C ALA A 179 -6.28 1.36 16.21
N ASN A 180 -6.89 2.22 17.03
CA ASN A 180 -7.80 3.26 16.54
C ASN A 180 -7.13 4.65 16.57
N PRO A 181 -6.86 5.29 15.42
CA PRO A 181 -7.08 4.81 14.06
C PRO A 181 -6.04 3.75 13.63
N PHE A 182 -6.45 2.80 12.78
CA PHE A 182 -5.53 1.76 12.28
C PHE A 182 -4.48 2.34 11.33
N TYR A 183 -4.88 3.19 10.40
CA TYR A 183 -3.95 3.98 9.59
C TYR A 183 -3.71 5.33 10.29
N ARG A 184 -2.55 5.45 10.95
CA ARG A 184 -2.22 6.59 11.83
C ARG A 184 -1.73 7.82 11.09
N GLU A 185 -1.21 7.65 9.87
CA GLU A 185 -0.61 8.73 9.10
C GLU A 185 -1.44 9.11 7.88
N ALA A 186 -1.53 10.41 7.61
CA ALA A 186 -2.04 10.90 6.34
C ALA A 186 -0.97 10.71 5.26
N GLY A 187 -1.25 9.93 4.23
CA GLY A 187 -0.38 9.78 3.06
C GLY A 187 -0.25 8.36 2.54
N LEU A 188 0.42 8.24 1.41
CA LEU A 188 0.77 6.95 0.81
C LEU A 188 1.64 6.13 1.76
N HIS A 189 1.36 4.84 1.88
CA HIS A 189 2.07 3.85 2.71
C HIS A 189 1.66 3.81 4.19
N ALA A 190 0.51 4.39 4.58
CA ALA A 190 -0.07 4.19 5.90
C ALA A 190 -0.40 2.71 6.20
N ASP A 191 -0.70 1.94 5.16
CA ASP A 191 -0.88 0.49 5.18
C ASP A 191 0.40 -0.23 5.62
N VAL A 192 1.55 0.16 5.07
CA VAL A 192 2.85 -0.43 5.43
C VAL A 192 3.26 -0.03 6.85
N ASP A 193 3.02 1.23 7.26
CA ASP A 193 3.25 1.69 8.64
C ASP A 193 2.48 0.83 9.65
N ALA A 194 1.19 0.59 9.40
CA ALA A 194 0.36 -0.27 10.23
C ALA A 194 0.90 -1.70 10.35
N MET A 195 1.47 -2.25 9.26
CA MET A 195 2.10 -3.57 9.30
C MET A 195 3.35 -3.58 10.20
N TYR A 196 4.21 -2.56 10.15
CA TYR A 196 5.38 -2.49 11.06
C TYR A 196 4.96 -2.43 12.52
N ILE A 197 3.87 -1.73 12.85
CA ILE A 197 3.33 -1.67 14.21
C ILE A 197 2.87 -3.06 14.66
N MET A 198 2.11 -3.77 13.82
CA MET A 198 1.62 -5.12 14.10
C MET A 198 2.79 -6.12 14.28
N LEU A 199 3.82 -6.04 13.41
CA LEU A 199 4.96 -6.97 13.40
C LEU A 199 5.88 -6.86 14.62
N ARG A 200 5.66 -5.91 15.51
CA ARG A 200 6.35 -5.83 16.81
C ARG A 200 6.03 -7.03 17.68
N ASP A 201 4.77 -7.42 17.70
CA ASP A 201 4.19 -8.33 18.67
C ASP A 201 3.59 -9.58 18.02
N LEU A 202 3.27 -9.54 16.73
CA LEU A 202 2.59 -10.60 16.00
C LEU A 202 3.40 -11.06 14.79
N ASP A 203 3.20 -12.32 14.44
CA ASP A 203 3.81 -12.94 13.26
C ASP A 203 2.98 -12.68 12.00
N PHE A 204 3.57 -13.00 10.86
CA PHE A 204 2.94 -12.89 9.54
C PHE A 204 2.78 -14.26 8.91
N GLY A 205 1.58 -14.53 8.42
CA GLY A 205 1.29 -15.72 7.61
C GLY A 205 1.51 -15.43 6.12
N PHE A 206 1.81 -16.47 5.33
CA PHE A 206 1.94 -16.31 3.89
C PHE A 206 1.46 -17.53 3.10
N VAL A 207 0.64 -17.28 2.09
CA VAL A 207 0.16 -18.29 1.14
C VAL A 207 0.95 -18.17 -0.15
N HIS A 208 1.72 -19.21 -0.51
CA HIS A 208 2.55 -19.23 -1.72
C HIS A 208 1.72 -19.51 -2.99
N GLN A 209 0.65 -18.74 -3.18
CA GLN A 209 -0.24 -18.79 -4.35
C GLN A 209 -0.61 -17.36 -4.76
N VAL A 210 -0.93 -17.16 -6.04
CA VAL A 210 -1.50 -15.90 -6.54
C VAL A 210 -2.98 -15.90 -6.20
N LEU A 211 -3.41 -15.06 -5.25
CA LEU A 211 -4.78 -15.02 -4.76
C LEU A 211 -5.49 -13.68 -5.02
N THR A 212 -4.77 -12.67 -5.49
CA THR A 212 -5.31 -11.33 -5.74
C THR A 212 -4.74 -10.78 -7.05
N TYR A 213 -5.58 -10.08 -7.81
CA TYR A 213 -5.14 -9.27 -8.93
C TYR A 213 -5.15 -7.79 -8.51
N VAL A 214 -4.01 -7.12 -8.64
CA VAL A 214 -3.85 -5.69 -8.33
C VAL A 214 -3.71 -4.92 -9.64
N ARG A 215 -4.64 -4.01 -9.89
CA ARG A 215 -4.72 -3.27 -11.14
C ARG A 215 -3.83 -2.03 -11.13
N HIS A 216 -2.98 -1.92 -12.14
CA HIS A 216 -2.22 -0.70 -12.39
C HIS A 216 -2.83 0.09 -13.55
N HIS A 217 -3.32 1.28 -13.28
CA HIS A 217 -3.84 2.19 -14.30
C HIS A 217 -3.43 3.66 -14.03
N ALA A 218 -3.54 4.48 -15.07
CA ALA A 218 -3.02 5.86 -15.05
C ALA A 218 -3.73 6.78 -14.05
N SER A 219 -4.97 6.45 -13.67
CA SER A 219 -5.78 7.19 -12.71
C SER A 219 -5.65 6.70 -11.26
N SER A 220 -4.91 5.60 -11.00
CA SER A 220 -4.66 5.14 -9.63
C SER A 220 -3.92 6.22 -8.83
N MET A 221 -4.17 6.28 -7.51
CA MET A 221 -3.52 7.25 -6.62
C MET A 221 -2.00 7.12 -6.66
N THR A 222 -1.48 5.91 -6.53
CA THR A 222 -0.04 5.64 -6.60
C THR A 222 0.58 6.13 -7.90
N ALA A 223 -0.12 6.01 -9.04
CA ALA A 223 0.39 6.47 -10.32
C ALA A 223 0.37 8.00 -10.44
N LYS A 224 -0.57 8.69 -9.80
CA LYS A 224 -0.62 10.16 -9.77
C LYS A 224 0.49 10.73 -8.91
N ASP A 225 0.67 10.23 -7.70
CA ASP A 225 1.64 10.75 -6.73
C ASP A 225 3.08 10.34 -7.01
N ALA A 226 3.33 9.11 -7.45
CA ALA A 226 4.67 8.65 -7.81
C ALA A 226 5.28 9.44 -8.96
N ARG A 227 4.44 9.97 -9.88
CA ARG A 227 4.90 10.82 -10.99
C ARG A 227 5.35 12.22 -10.54
N HIS A 228 4.81 12.74 -9.43
CA HIS A 228 4.99 14.14 -9.04
C HIS A 228 6.02 14.35 -7.94
N ALA A 229 6.28 13.38 -7.06
CA ALA A 229 6.94 13.68 -5.80
C ALA A 229 8.04 12.72 -5.33
N ASN A 230 8.51 11.75 -6.11
CA ASN A 230 9.51 10.76 -5.64
C ASN A 230 9.10 10.08 -4.30
N THR A 231 7.80 9.87 -4.12
CA THR A 231 7.20 9.45 -2.85
C THR A 231 7.72 8.10 -2.37
N GLN A 232 7.96 7.15 -3.27
CA GLN A 232 8.46 5.82 -2.90
C GLN A 232 9.82 5.85 -2.18
N ARG A 233 10.74 6.72 -2.61
CA ARG A 233 12.06 6.85 -1.97
C ARG A 233 11.94 7.51 -0.60
N LEU A 234 11.14 8.57 -0.51
CA LEU A 234 10.83 9.24 0.76
C LEU A 234 10.15 8.31 1.75
N SER A 235 9.17 7.50 1.31
CA SER A 235 8.48 6.55 2.17
C SER A 235 9.42 5.52 2.80
N ARG A 236 10.37 4.98 2.03
CA ARG A 236 11.37 4.05 2.56
C ARG A 236 12.26 4.69 3.62
N ILE A 237 12.67 5.96 3.42
CA ILE A 237 13.42 6.70 4.43
C ILE A 237 12.55 6.92 5.66
N LYS A 238 11.29 7.34 5.48
CA LYS A 238 10.33 7.54 6.56
C LYS A 238 10.13 6.28 7.40
N LEU A 239 9.81 5.15 6.76
CA LEU A 239 9.65 3.86 7.43
C LEU A 239 10.91 3.45 8.20
N LEU A 240 12.10 3.64 7.62
CA LEU A 240 13.35 3.36 8.32
C LEU A 240 13.56 4.29 9.53
N VAL A 241 13.30 5.59 9.39
CA VAL A 241 13.44 6.56 10.50
C VAL A 241 12.46 6.27 11.62
N THR A 242 11.20 5.91 11.27
CA THR A 242 10.14 5.64 12.23
C THR A 242 10.34 4.31 12.96
N HIS A 243 10.68 3.25 12.24
CA HIS A 243 10.69 1.89 12.78
C HIS A 243 12.08 1.25 12.89
N GLY A 244 13.07 1.77 12.16
CA GLY A 244 14.37 1.10 12.02
C GLY A 244 15.11 0.91 13.34
N GLY A 245 14.99 1.84 14.28
CA GLY A 245 15.63 1.73 15.60
C GLY A 245 15.09 0.59 16.47
N GLU A 246 13.92 0.05 16.14
CA GLU A 246 13.31 -1.07 16.86
C GLU A 246 13.71 -2.44 16.29
N PHE A 247 13.99 -2.53 15.00
CA PHE A 247 14.22 -3.79 14.30
C PHE A 247 15.66 -3.99 13.81
N LEU A 248 16.49 -2.93 13.84
CA LEU A 248 17.88 -2.97 13.36
C LEU A 248 18.85 -2.53 14.46
N ASP A 249 20.04 -3.15 14.48
CA ASP A 249 21.14 -2.61 15.26
C ASP A 249 21.63 -1.27 14.70
N ALA A 250 22.32 -0.49 15.52
CA ALA A 250 22.74 0.88 15.18
C ALA A 250 23.66 0.97 13.95
N GLU A 251 24.48 -0.05 13.70
CA GLU A 251 25.37 -0.06 12.53
C GLU A 251 24.59 -0.36 11.25
N THR A 252 23.74 -1.37 11.27
CA THR A 252 22.87 -1.75 10.15
C THR A 252 21.92 -0.60 9.80
N TYR A 253 21.31 0.04 10.81
CA TYR A 253 20.46 1.22 10.63
C TYR A 253 21.23 2.35 9.91
N ARG A 254 22.42 2.73 10.39
CA ARG A 254 23.23 3.80 9.77
C ARG A 254 23.59 3.48 8.32
N ARG A 255 24.07 2.27 8.05
CA ARG A 255 24.39 1.83 6.67
C ARG A 255 23.17 1.88 5.76
N ARG A 256 22.01 1.43 6.27
CA ARG A 256 20.77 1.43 5.51
C ARG A 256 20.28 2.84 5.21
N LEU A 257 20.32 3.75 6.20
CA LEU A 257 19.93 5.14 6.02
C LEU A 257 20.81 5.84 4.96
N GLU A 258 22.12 5.63 5.02
CA GLU A 258 23.04 6.18 4.01
C GLU A 258 22.74 5.65 2.61
N ALA A 259 22.47 4.36 2.45
CA ALA A 259 22.10 3.78 1.15
C ALA A 259 20.79 4.37 0.60
N LEU A 260 19.78 4.54 1.46
CA LEU A 260 18.49 5.13 1.06
C LEU A 260 18.63 6.61 0.69
N LEU A 261 19.41 7.39 1.46
CA LEU A 261 19.70 8.79 1.17
C LEU A 261 20.46 8.94 -0.15
N THR A 262 21.45 8.09 -0.41
CA THR A 262 22.17 8.07 -1.68
C THR A 262 21.23 7.83 -2.85
N ALA A 263 20.42 6.76 -2.79
CA ALA A 263 19.46 6.45 -3.84
C ALA A 263 18.37 7.54 -4.02
N TYR A 264 17.98 8.22 -2.93
CA TYR A 264 17.06 9.35 -2.97
C TYR A 264 17.65 10.53 -3.76
N TYR A 265 18.89 10.95 -3.45
CA TYR A 265 19.52 12.06 -4.15
C TYR A 265 19.90 11.71 -5.60
N GLU A 266 20.30 10.47 -5.89
CA GLU A 266 20.51 10.00 -7.27
C GLU A 266 19.22 10.11 -8.09
N THR A 267 18.08 9.73 -7.52
CA THR A 267 16.79 9.89 -8.18
C THR A 267 16.49 11.37 -8.44
N LEU A 268 16.71 12.26 -7.46
CA LEU A 268 16.49 13.70 -7.65
C LEU A 268 17.42 14.29 -8.73
N GLY A 269 18.70 13.91 -8.76
CA GLY A 269 19.63 14.29 -9.80
C GLY A 269 19.18 13.83 -11.18
N SER A 270 18.67 12.60 -11.28
CA SER A 270 18.15 12.04 -12.53
C SER A 270 16.85 12.71 -13.04
N LEU A 271 16.07 13.34 -12.17
CA LEU A 271 14.82 14.04 -12.51
C LEU A 271 15.07 15.50 -12.91
N TYR A 272 16.16 16.10 -12.44
CA TYR A 272 16.50 17.50 -12.73
C TYR A 272 16.99 17.69 -14.18
N PRO A 273 16.63 18.78 -14.88
CA PRO A 273 15.68 19.85 -14.52
C PRO A 273 14.23 19.61 -15.01
N VAL A 274 13.92 18.49 -15.64
CA VAL A 274 12.72 18.30 -16.50
C VAL A 274 11.40 18.26 -15.72
N ARG A 275 11.42 17.92 -14.43
CA ARG A 275 10.20 17.74 -13.63
C ARG A 275 10.13 18.56 -12.34
N CYS A 276 10.97 19.59 -12.21
CA CYS A 276 11.21 20.22 -10.93
C CYS A 276 10.73 21.68 -10.91
N GLY A 277 9.42 21.89 -10.75
CA GLY A 277 8.86 23.20 -10.35
C GLY A 277 9.18 23.54 -8.89
N LYS A 278 8.89 24.79 -8.48
CA LYS A 278 9.08 25.26 -7.10
C LYS A 278 8.38 24.34 -6.09
N GLU A 279 7.13 23.95 -6.36
CA GLU A 279 6.31 23.08 -5.50
C GLU A 279 6.98 21.73 -5.23
N PHE A 280 7.58 21.10 -6.24
CA PHE A 280 8.33 19.87 -6.08
C PHE A 280 9.46 20.01 -5.06
N TRP A 281 10.28 21.07 -5.19
CA TRP A 281 11.41 21.29 -4.30
C TRP A 281 10.99 21.70 -2.90
N ASP A 282 9.91 22.46 -2.76
CA ASP A 282 9.33 22.80 -1.46
C ASP A 282 8.85 21.55 -0.76
N TYR A 283 8.15 20.66 -1.47
CA TYR A 283 7.73 19.36 -0.95
C TYR A 283 8.93 18.50 -0.50
N GLN A 284 9.97 18.34 -1.36
CA GLN A 284 11.13 17.53 -0.98
C GLN A 284 11.82 18.08 0.29
N ARG A 285 11.91 19.39 0.43
CA ARG A 285 12.52 20.03 1.61
C ARG A 285 11.68 19.88 2.85
N SER A 286 10.36 20.07 2.76
CA SER A 286 9.44 19.89 3.89
C SER A 286 9.47 18.46 4.40
N GLN A 287 9.41 17.48 3.49
CA GLN A 287 9.44 16.07 3.88
C GLN A 287 10.76 15.68 4.58
N MET A 288 11.91 16.16 4.09
CA MET A 288 13.18 15.92 4.78
C MET A 288 13.22 16.58 6.16
N LEU A 289 12.63 17.78 6.31
CA LEU A 289 12.56 18.48 7.60
C LEU A 289 11.66 17.76 8.60
N GLU A 290 10.49 17.25 8.16
CA GLU A 290 9.60 16.43 8.96
C GLU A 290 10.28 15.17 9.51
N LEU A 291 11.23 14.60 8.76
CA LEU A 291 12.06 13.49 9.20
C LEU A 291 13.25 13.91 10.12
N GLY A 292 13.30 15.16 10.55
CA GLY A 292 14.40 15.71 11.36
C GLY A 292 15.71 15.90 10.60
N MET A 293 15.67 15.86 9.27
CA MET A 293 16.86 15.97 8.40
C MET A 293 16.82 17.24 7.58
N ARG A 294 17.98 17.83 7.32
CA ARG A 294 18.12 18.96 6.39
C ARG A 294 18.37 18.44 4.97
N PHE A 295 17.69 19.04 3.99
CA PHE A 295 17.98 18.77 2.59
C PHE A 295 19.43 19.11 2.25
N SER A 296 20.19 18.15 1.74
CA SER A 296 21.63 18.32 1.44
C SER A 296 21.84 18.73 -0.03
N TYR A 297 22.09 20.01 -0.26
CA TYR A 297 22.46 20.50 -1.59
C TYR A 297 23.77 19.89 -2.10
N LEU A 298 24.71 19.58 -1.21
CA LEU A 298 25.97 18.94 -1.58
C LEU A 298 25.73 17.55 -2.19
N ARG A 299 24.89 16.73 -1.54
CA ARG A 299 24.51 15.40 -2.07
C ARG A 299 23.74 15.53 -3.38
N PHE A 300 22.84 16.51 -3.49
CA PHE A 300 22.06 16.74 -4.70
C PHE A 300 22.97 17.11 -5.89
N TRP A 301 23.86 18.10 -5.74
CA TRP A 301 24.75 18.51 -6.82
C TRP A 301 25.79 17.44 -7.16
N GLY A 302 26.31 16.72 -6.14
CA GLY A 302 27.19 15.58 -6.35
C GLY A 302 26.52 14.48 -7.18
N SER A 303 25.29 14.15 -6.89
CA SER A 303 24.48 13.17 -7.61
C SER A 303 24.19 13.58 -9.06
N LEU A 304 23.88 14.87 -9.28
CA LEU A 304 23.69 15.41 -10.63
C LEU A 304 24.98 15.36 -11.46
N LEU A 305 26.10 15.68 -10.84
CA LEU A 305 27.42 15.60 -11.49
C LEU A 305 27.75 14.14 -11.86
N ASN A 306 27.49 13.20 -10.95
CA ASN A 306 27.70 11.78 -11.22
C ASN A 306 26.84 11.29 -12.39
N ASP A 307 25.53 11.63 -12.41
CA ASP A 307 24.65 11.29 -13.53
C ASP A 307 25.13 11.92 -14.86
N PHE A 308 25.71 13.13 -14.80
CA PHE A 308 26.32 13.75 -15.99
C PHE A 308 27.55 12.99 -16.49
N VAL A 309 28.41 12.53 -15.59
CA VAL A 309 29.62 11.77 -15.93
C VAL A 309 29.27 10.38 -16.49
N GLU A 310 28.34 9.68 -15.83
CA GLU A 310 27.94 8.32 -16.25
C GLU A 310 27.05 8.32 -17.50
N ASN A 311 26.17 9.32 -17.65
CA ASN A 311 25.16 9.40 -18.70
C ASN A 311 25.14 10.77 -19.41
N PRO A 312 26.26 11.26 -20.00
CA PRO A 312 26.36 12.63 -20.50
C PRO A 312 25.32 12.96 -21.58
N ARG A 313 25.09 12.04 -22.54
CA ARG A 313 24.12 12.24 -23.63
C ARG A 313 22.68 12.37 -23.11
N ARG A 314 22.30 11.57 -22.10
CA ARG A 314 20.98 11.58 -21.49
C ARG A 314 20.77 12.89 -20.71
N THR A 315 21.76 13.29 -19.94
CA THR A 315 21.72 14.49 -19.10
C THR A 315 21.65 15.74 -19.95
N ILE A 316 22.49 15.88 -20.99
CA ILE A 316 22.43 17.00 -21.95
C ILE A 316 21.04 17.07 -22.63
N ARG A 317 20.49 15.95 -23.11
CA ARG A 317 19.16 15.95 -23.72
C ARG A 317 18.06 16.43 -22.75
N ARG A 318 18.15 16.13 -21.46
CA ARG A 318 17.21 16.62 -20.42
C ARG A 318 17.29 18.14 -20.30
N PHE A 319 18.50 18.70 -20.19
CA PHE A 319 18.71 20.13 -20.10
C PHE A 319 18.20 20.87 -21.34
N VAL A 320 18.49 20.36 -22.54
CA VAL A 320 17.99 20.93 -23.79
C VAL A 320 16.46 20.91 -23.88
N ARG A 321 15.81 19.82 -23.45
CA ARG A 321 14.35 19.73 -23.41
C ARG A 321 13.73 20.72 -22.43
N SER A 322 14.30 20.84 -21.23
CA SER A 322 13.84 21.80 -20.23
C SER A 322 13.98 23.23 -20.71
N TRP A 323 15.10 23.56 -21.35
CA TRP A 323 15.34 24.89 -21.91
C TRP A 323 14.35 25.24 -23.03
N ARG A 324 14.05 24.33 -23.95
CA ARG A 324 13.03 24.50 -25.00
C ARG A 324 11.64 24.72 -24.40
N SER A 325 11.23 23.90 -23.47
CA SER A 325 9.93 24.02 -22.77
C SER A 325 9.79 25.34 -21.98
N SER A 326 10.88 25.93 -21.51
CA SER A 326 10.86 27.23 -20.85
C SER A 326 10.73 28.37 -21.83
N LYS A 327 11.30 28.27 -23.03
CA LYS A 327 11.15 29.27 -24.11
C LYS A 327 9.71 29.32 -24.62
N ASP A 328 9.08 28.17 -24.84
CA ASP A 328 7.70 28.08 -25.33
C ASP A 328 6.67 28.69 -24.35
N ARG A 329 6.99 28.76 -23.06
CA ARG A 329 6.14 29.43 -22.04
C ARG A 329 6.35 30.94 -21.93
N ILE A 330 7.46 31.47 -22.45
CA ILE A 330 7.75 32.93 -22.44
C ILE A 330 7.18 33.57 -23.71
N THR A 331 6.93 32.79 -24.75
CA THR A 331 6.44 33.25 -26.06
C THR A 331 4.93 33.00 -26.28
N ALA A 332 4.23 32.40 -25.31
CA ALA A 332 2.78 32.23 -25.24
C ALA A 332 2.18 33.11 -24.13
#